data_fc2e785b46210e231e7763865971ec37
#
_entry.id   fc2e785b46210e231e7763865971ec37
#
_cell.length_a   1.000
_cell.length_b   1.000
_cell.length_c   1.000
_cell.angle_alpha   90.00
_cell.angle_beta   90.00
_cell.angle_gamma   90.00
#
_symmetry.space_group_name_H-M   'P 1'
#
loop_
_entity.id
_entity.type
_entity.pdbx_description
1 polymer ?
#
loop_
_entity_poly.entity_id
_entity_poly.type
_entity_poly.pdbx_seq_one_letter_code
_entity_poly.pdbx_strand_id
1 'polypeptide(L)'
;MLVSIDVAETFAAAIWKRTIQPRKSSLSPSVARALLQLKLSRTDLERADELAAKAATAALTRTEERELEDYRTVATALEFLKSKARLSLKR
;
A
#
# COMPACT_ATOMS: atom_id res chain seq x y z
N MET A 1 17.79 4.28 13.42
CA MET A 1 17.40 4.38 12.36
C MET A 1 16.27 3.60 11.98
N LEU A 2 16.01 2.43 12.47
CA LEU A 2 14.87 1.74 12.18
C LEU A 2 13.67 2.46 12.61
N VAL A 3 13.79 3.15 13.66
CA VAL A 3 12.71 3.90 14.18
C VAL A 3 12.29 4.95 13.21
N SER A 4 13.23 5.50 12.51
CA SER A 4 12.93 6.52 11.60
C SER A 4 12.12 6.02 10.44
N ILE A 5 12.31 4.80 10.01
CA ILE A 5 11.57 4.26 8.92
C ILE A 5 10.13 4.07 9.34
N ASP A 6 9.89 3.57 10.53
CA ASP A 6 8.56 3.38 11.02
C ASP A 6 7.85 4.70 11.18
N VAL A 7 8.54 5.69 11.68
CA VAL A 7 7.97 6.98 11.87
C VAL A 7 7.62 7.59 10.53
N ALA A 8 8.47 7.42 9.54
CA ALA A 8 8.22 7.96 8.22
C ALA A 8 6.99 7.31 7.62
N GLU A 9 6.82 6.00 7.80
CA GLU A 9 5.67 5.34 7.29
C GLU A 9 4.43 5.83 8.00
N THR A 10 4.49 6.06 9.27
CA THR A 10 3.39 6.56 10.04
C THR A 10 3.00 7.96 9.59
N PHE A 11 3.99 8.80 9.37
CA PHE A 11 3.72 10.15 8.90
C PHE A 11 3.11 10.09 7.51
N ALA A 12 3.62 9.25 6.64
CA ALA A 12 3.10 9.15 5.29
C ALA A 12 1.64 8.70 5.32
N ALA A 13 1.32 7.73 6.17
CA ALA A 13 -0.03 7.25 6.28
C ALA A 13 -0.97 8.35 6.77
N ALA A 14 -0.51 9.13 7.72
CA ALA A 14 -1.32 10.22 8.24
C ALA A 14 -1.55 11.30 7.18
N ILE A 15 -0.53 11.59 6.40
CA ILE A 15 -0.63 12.57 5.34
C ILE A 15 -1.61 12.09 4.28
N TRP A 16 -1.51 10.82 3.92
CA TRP A 16 -2.42 10.24 2.94
C TRP A 16 -3.85 10.32 3.45
N LYS A 17 -4.05 10.00 4.71
CA LYS A 17 -5.34 10.07 5.28
C LYS A 17 -5.92 11.45 5.14
N ARG A 18 -5.19 12.48 5.44
CA ARG A 18 -5.68 13.84 5.35
C ARG A 18 -5.91 14.25 3.91
N THR A 19 -5.07 13.76 3.02
CA THR A 19 -5.14 14.17 1.63
C THR A 19 -6.35 13.59 0.91
N ILE A 20 -6.61 12.32 1.10
CA ILE A 20 -7.71 11.73 0.40
C ILE A 20 -8.90 11.49 1.26
N GLN A 21 -9.02 12.06 2.45
CA GLN A 21 -10.09 11.85 3.24
C GLN A 21 -11.02 12.92 3.04
N PRO A 22 -11.82 12.94 2.24
CA PRO A 22 -12.63 13.96 1.93
C PRO A 22 -13.76 13.81 2.74
N ARG A 23 -14.18 14.56 3.42
CA ARG A 23 -15.16 14.46 4.20
C ARG A 23 -16.32 14.08 3.51
N LYS A 24 -16.85 14.58 2.67
CA LYS A 24 -17.93 14.15 2.13
C LYS A 24 -17.73 13.72 0.84
N SER A 25 -17.82 14.12 -0.03
CA SER A 25 -17.82 13.70 -1.29
C SER A 25 -16.77 13.23 -1.74
N SER A 26 -16.41 12.51 -1.45
CA SER A 26 -15.36 11.99 -1.77
C SER A 26 -15.11 11.66 -3.13
N LEU A 27 -15.25 10.50 -3.51
CA LEU A 27 -14.89 10.09 -4.83
C LEU A 27 -16.15 9.85 -5.62
N SER A 28 -16.14 10.21 -6.88
CA SER A 28 -17.28 9.88 -7.71
C SER A 28 -17.35 8.37 -7.81
N PRO A 29 -18.51 7.80 -8.05
CA PRO A 29 -18.63 6.35 -8.15
C PRO A 29 -17.73 5.74 -9.21
N SER A 30 -17.54 6.40 -10.34
CA SER A 30 -16.69 5.85 -11.37
C SER A 30 -15.23 5.85 -10.94
N VAL A 31 -14.78 6.89 -10.25
CA VAL A 31 -13.42 6.95 -9.77
C VAL A 31 -13.22 5.90 -8.67
N ALA A 32 -14.19 5.76 -7.77
CA ALA A 32 -14.10 4.78 -6.72
C ALA A 32 -14.00 3.37 -7.30
N ARG A 33 -14.80 3.06 -8.29
CA ARG A 33 -14.75 1.75 -8.91
C ARG A 33 -13.42 1.51 -9.62
N ALA A 34 -12.88 2.55 -10.25
CA ALA A 34 -11.58 2.43 -10.91
C ALA A 34 -10.48 2.14 -9.90
N LEU A 35 -10.53 2.80 -8.75
CA LEU A 35 -9.53 2.56 -7.72
C LEU A 35 -9.60 1.12 -7.20
N LEU A 36 -10.79 0.56 -7.13
CA LEU A 36 -10.91 -0.80 -6.67
C LEU A 36 -10.30 -1.82 -7.63
N GLN A 37 -10.03 -1.40 -8.86
CA GLN A 37 -9.42 -2.30 -9.82
C GLN A 37 -7.90 -2.27 -9.74
N LEU A 38 -7.33 -1.35 -9.00
CA LEU A 38 -5.90 -1.27 -8.91
C LEU A 38 -5.35 -2.46 -8.14
N LYS A 39 -4.29 -3.02 -8.65
CA LYS A 39 -3.64 -4.12 -7.96
C LYS A 39 -2.25 -4.29 -8.51
N LEU A 40 -1.41 -4.97 -7.80
CA LEU A 40 -0.08 -5.24 -8.30
C LEU A 40 -0.20 -6.20 -9.46
N SER A 41 0.73 -6.11 -10.39
CA SER A 41 0.74 -7.03 -11.52
C SER A 41 1.04 -8.43 -11.01
N ARG A 42 0.75 -9.42 -11.81
CA ARG A 42 1.02 -10.79 -11.42
C ARG A 42 2.51 -10.98 -11.15
N THR A 43 3.36 -10.41 -11.97
CA THR A 43 4.80 -10.52 -11.80
C THR A 43 5.23 -9.92 -10.47
N ASP A 44 4.67 -8.78 -10.11
CA ASP A 44 5.01 -8.16 -8.85
C ASP A 44 4.48 -8.95 -7.66
N LEU A 45 3.30 -9.51 -7.78
CA LEU A 45 2.76 -10.33 -6.72
C LEU A 45 3.64 -11.55 -6.48
N GLU A 46 4.08 -12.19 -7.56
CA GLU A 46 4.94 -13.36 -7.45
C GLU A 46 6.28 -12.98 -6.82
N ARG A 47 6.82 -11.86 -7.25
CA ARG A 47 8.10 -11.43 -6.70
C ARG A 47 7.99 -11.08 -5.21
N ALA A 48 6.93 -10.40 -4.84
CA ALA A 48 6.72 -10.05 -3.44
C ALA A 48 6.57 -11.31 -2.58
N ASP A 49 5.83 -12.30 -3.09
CA ASP A 49 5.65 -13.54 -2.38
C ASP A 49 6.97 -14.30 -2.24
N GLU A 50 7.77 -14.28 -3.29
CA GLU A 50 9.07 -14.91 -3.27
C GLU A 50 9.97 -14.28 -2.22
N LEU A 51 9.99 -12.96 -2.16
CA LEU A 51 10.81 -12.24 -1.18
C LEU A 51 10.31 -12.50 0.24
N ALA A 52 9.01 -12.53 0.42
CA ALA A 52 8.44 -12.76 1.74
C ALA A 52 8.79 -14.19 2.21
N ALA A 53 8.70 -15.15 1.32
CA ALA A 53 9.03 -16.53 1.67
C ALA A 53 10.52 -16.66 2.00
N LYS A 54 11.36 -15.98 1.24
CA LYS A 54 12.79 -16.01 1.50
C LYS A 54 13.11 -15.37 2.84
N ALA A 55 12.44 -14.29 3.16
CA ALA A 55 12.65 -13.60 4.43
C ALA A 55 12.31 -14.50 5.61
N ALA A 56 11.36 -15.40 5.42
CA ALA A 56 10.95 -16.26 6.51
C ALA A 56 11.94 -17.40 6.77
N THR A 57 12.69 -17.80 5.77
CA THR A 57 13.58 -18.95 5.91
C THR A 57 15.05 -18.64 5.76
N ALA A 58 15.39 -17.48 5.27
CA ALA A 58 16.78 -17.14 5.05
C ALA A 58 16.95 -15.65 5.10
N ALA A 59 18.16 -15.20 5.11
CA ALA A 59 18.42 -13.79 5.15
C ALA A 59 18.27 -13.20 3.77
N LEU A 60 17.69 -12.05 3.67
CA LEU A 60 17.63 -11.34 2.42
C LEU A 60 18.88 -10.51 2.27
N THR A 61 19.28 -10.25 1.04
CA THR A 61 20.37 -9.32 0.82
C THR A 61 19.80 -7.93 1.09
N ARG A 62 20.68 -6.95 1.20
CA ARG A 62 20.24 -5.60 1.45
C ARG A 62 19.34 -5.09 0.33
N THR A 63 19.66 -5.42 -0.91
CA THR A 63 18.84 -5.01 -2.02
C THR A 63 17.46 -5.68 -1.95
N GLU A 64 17.44 -6.94 -1.57
CA GLU A 64 16.17 -7.65 -1.44
C GLU A 64 15.33 -7.10 -0.31
N GLU A 65 15.95 -6.67 0.76
CA GLU A 65 15.24 -6.05 1.87
C GLU A 65 14.56 -4.79 1.42
N ARG A 66 15.26 -3.98 0.61
CA ARG A 66 14.70 -2.77 0.14
C ARG A 66 13.58 -3.07 -0.81
N GLU A 67 13.75 -4.03 -1.67
CA GLU A 67 12.72 -4.41 -2.64
C GLU A 67 11.45 -4.84 -1.91
N LEU A 68 11.58 -5.68 -0.89
CA LEU A 68 10.42 -6.13 -0.14
C LEU A 68 9.75 -4.97 0.58
N GLU A 69 10.53 -4.08 1.11
CA GLU A 69 9.99 -2.92 1.79
C GLU A 69 9.19 -2.05 0.82
N ASP A 70 9.67 -1.90 -0.40
CA ASP A 70 8.97 -1.10 -1.40
C ASP A 70 7.63 -1.76 -1.76
N TYR A 71 7.61 -3.08 -1.89
CA TYR A 71 6.36 -3.77 -2.15
C TYR A 71 5.37 -3.56 -1.00
N ARG A 72 5.86 -3.57 0.22
CA ARG A 72 4.99 -3.36 1.37
C ARG A 72 4.42 -1.96 1.38
N THR A 73 5.24 -0.98 1.03
CA THR A 73 4.81 0.40 0.98
C THR A 73 3.70 0.58 -0.05
N VAL A 74 3.90 0.01 -1.23
CA VAL A 74 2.92 0.13 -2.30
C VAL A 74 1.63 -0.61 -1.91
N ALA A 75 1.76 -1.78 -1.31
CA ALA A 75 0.58 -2.54 -0.91
C ALA A 75 -0.24 -1.80 0.14
N THR A 76 0.44 -1.15 1.06
CA THR A 76 -0.25 -0.37 2.07
C THR A 76 -1.00 0.80 1.45
N ALA A 77 -0.37 1.48 0.51
CA ALA A 77 -1.01 2.60 -0.17
C ALA A 77 -2.23 2.13 -0.96
N LEU A 78 -2.10 0.98 -1.63
CA LEU A 78 -3.21 0.45 -2.39
C LEU A 78 -4.39 0.10 -1.48
N GLU A 79 -4.10 -0.53 -0.35
CA GLU A 79 -5.16 -0.88 0.57
C GLU A 79 -5.88 0.34 1.11
N PHE A 80 -5.11 1.39 1.36
CA PHE A 80 -5.69 2.61 1.85
C PHE A 80 -6.61 3.21 0.81
N LEU A 81 -6.17 3.30 -0.43
CA LEU A 81 -6.99 3.84 -1.51
C LEU A 81 -8.24 3.00 -1.72
N LYS A 82 -8.09 1.70 -1.70
CA LYS A 82 -9.23 0.82 -1.91
C LYS A 82 -10.23 0.90 -0.77
N SER A 83 -9.74 1.09 0.42
CA SER A 83 -10.60 1.25 1.57
C SER A 83 -11.44 2.51 1.43
N LYS A 84 -10.82 3.61 0.98
CA LYS A 84 -11.54 4.84 0.76
C LYS A 84 -12.57 4.68 -0.35
N ALA A 85 -12.20 3.96 -1.39
CA ALA A 85 -13.11 3.74 -2.51
C ALA A 85 -14.32 2.93 -2.05
N ARG A 86 -14.10 1.91 -1.23
CA ARG A 86 -15.20 1.09 -0.72
C ARG A 86 -16.15 1.92 0.14
N LEU A 87 -15.59 2.76 0.98
CA LEU A 87 -16.41 3.61 1.82
C LEU A 87 -17.21 4.59 0.99
N SER A 88 -16.58 5.12 -0.05
CA SER A 88 -17.26 6.07 -0.91
C SER A 88 -18.45 5.42 -1.60
N LEU A 89 -18.32 4.18 -2.01
CA LEU A 89 -19.39 3.51 -2.71
C LEU A 89 -20.50 3.02 -1.78
N LYS A 90 -20.20 2.94 -0.48
CA LYS A 90 -21.20 2.51 0.41
C LYS A 90 -22.20 3.55 0.69
N ARG A 91 -22.04 4.76 0.38
CA ARG A 91 -22.99 5.74 0.69
C ARG A 91 -24.02 5.81 -0.28
#